data_52bacc73cd91db6d853f5b0b81b3f1ce
#
_entry.id   52bacc73cd91db6d853f5b0b81b3f1ce
#
_cell.length_a   1.000
_cell.length_b   1.000
_cell.length_c   1.000
_cell.angle_alpha   90.00
_cell.angle_beta   90.00
_cell.angle_gamma   90.00
#
_symmetry.space_group_name_H-M   'P 1'
#
loop_
_entity.id
_entity.type
_entity.pdbx_description
1 polymer ?
#
loop_
_entity_poly.entity_id
_entity_poly.type
_entity_poly.pdbx_seq_one_letter_code
_entity_poly.pdbx_strand_id
1 'polypeptide(L)'
;MSNFTSYEIIYGAFAAVPIFLLWIFLSWNIILLGVEVSFALTAFHSGKEQKRHPVLMLLDILELFYKKQKLGESVSDKEALEILGRGEIGRWPAYVLLLEEQNLVKRTDKDEYVLARNLSQVDFWSFFTALPYPLPLREDVLNVHDDDEWMEKIGPALVESNDYLAAKLSIPLSTIFEEK
;
A
#
# COMPACT_ATOMS: atom_id res chain seq x y z
N MET A 1 -28.90 28.23 -64.89
CA MET A 1 -29.08 27.47 -63.63
C MET A 1 -27.72 26.90 -63.11
N SER A 2 -26.67 27.71 -62.92
CA SER A 2 -25.38 27.21 -62.57
C SER A 2 -24.72 27.91 -61.34
N ASN A 3 -25.49 28.72 -60.59
CA ASN A 3 -24.93 29.43 -59.45
C ASN A 3 -25.18 28.76 -58.06
N PHE A 4 -25.99 27.70 -58.00
CA PHE A 4 -26.28 27.04 -56.74
C PHE A 4 -25.15 26.07 -56.30
N THR A 5 -24.45 25.48 -57.26
CA THR A 5 -23.37 24.48 -56.94
C THR A 5 -22.14 25.11 -56.30
N SER A 6 -21.87 26.40 -56.56
CA SER A 6 -20.70 27.11 -55.98
C SER A 6 -20.87 27.41 -54.49
N TYR A 7 -22.08 27.68 -54.03
CA TYR A 7 -22.37 27.96 -52.63
C TYR A 7 -22.28 26.72 -51.76
N GLU A 8 -22.76 25.57 -52.22
CA GLU A 8 -22.65 24.29 -51.52
C GLU A 8 -21.21 23.86 -51.29
N ILE A 9 -20.32 24.06 -52.27
CA ILE A 9 -18.90 23.74 -52.17
C ILE A 9 -18.20 24.64 -51.16
N ILE A 10 -18.52 25.94 -51.15
CA ILE A 10 -17.92 26.91 -50.23
C ILE A 10 -18.40 26.67 -48.81
N TYR A 11 -19.70 26.44 -48.58
CA TYR A 11 -20.25 26.14 -47.26
C TYR A 11 -19.78 24.78 -46.74
N GLY A 12 -19.62 23.77 -47.62
CA GLY A 12 -19.07 22.47 -47.24
C GLY A 12 -17.62 22.52 -46.78
N ALA A 13 -16.78 23.34 -47.44
CA ALA A 13 -15.41 23.54 -47.06
C ALA A 13 -15.26 24.30 -45.71
N PHE A 14 -16.12 25.30 -45.47
CA PHE A 14 -16.16 26.00 -44.20
C PHE A 14 -16.66 25.12 -43.04
N ALA A 15 -17.59 24.22 -43.29
CA ALA A 15 -18.07 23.28 -42.27
C ALA A 15 -17.06 22.19 -41.93
N ALA A 16 -16.16 21.82 -42.83
CA ALA A 16 -15.15 20.80 -42.59
C ALA A 16 -14.18 21.14 -41.45
N VAL A 17 -13.81 22.41 -41.32
CA VAL A 17 -12.87 22.86 -40.25
C VAL A 17 -13.48 22.70 -38.86
N PRO A 18 -14.69 23.21 -38.55
CA PRO A 18 -15.30 22.97 -37.23
C PRO A 18 -15.54 21.48 -36.93
N ILE A 19 -15.94 20.69 -37.95
CA ILE A 19 -16.14 19.25 -37.77
C ILE A 19 -14.83 18.56 -37.45
N PHE A 20 -13.74 18.92 -38.13
CA PHE A 20 -12.40 18.38 -37.81
C PHE A 20 -11.92 18.74 -36.42
N LEU A 21 -12.12 19.99 -35.98
CA LEU A 21 -11.80 20.43 -34.63
C LEU A 21 -12.63 19.71 -33.60
N LEU A 22 -13.92 19.53 -33.84
CA LEU A 22 -14.80 18.73 -32.97
C LEU A 22 -14.31 17.29 -32.87
N TRP A 23 -13.86 16.70 -33.96
CA TRP A 23 -13.36 15.33 -33.98
C TRP A 23 -12.07 15.19 -33.12
N ILE A 24 -11.14 16.13 -33.27
CA ILE A 24 -9.93 16.18 -32.41
C ILE A 24 -10.34 16.33 -30.95
N PHE A 25 -11.24 17.25 -30.65
CA PHE A 25 -11.72 17.46 -29.27
C PHE A 25 -12.33 16.19 -28.66
N LEU A 26 -13.18 15.51 -29.40
CA LEU A 26 -13.79 14.25 -28.96
C LEU A 26 -12.74 13.15 -28.76
N SER A 27 -11.77 13.05 -29.67
CA SER A 27 -10.68 12.06 -29.55
C SER A 27 -9.87 12.26 -28.28
N TRP A 28 -9.51 13.49 -27.94
CA TRP A 28 -8.82 13.81 -26.69
C TRP A 28 -9.66 13.47 -25.45
N ASN A 29 -10.94 13.80 -25.47
CA ASN A 29 -11.84 13.47 -24.36
C ASN A 29 -11.96 11.96 -24.15
N ILE A 30 -12.03 11.16 -25.22
CA ILE A 30 -12.08 9.70 -25.13
C ILE A 30 -10.79 9.15 -24.53
N ILE A 31 -9.63 9.67 -24.95
CA ILE A 31 -8.33 9.24 -24.40
C ILE A 31 -8.25 9.58 -22.90
N LEU A 32 -8.59 10.81 -22.50
CA LEU A 32 -8.58 11.24 -21.11
C LEU A 32 -9.55 10.40 -20.25
N LEU A 33 -10.77 10.17 -20.75
CA LEU A 33 -11.74 9.31 -20.08
C LEU A 33 -11.21 7.89 -19.91
N GLY A 34 -10.55 7.34 -20.92
CA GLY A 34 -9.94 6.01 -20.86
C GLY A 34 -8.88 5.91 -19.78
N VAL A 35 -8.03 6.92 -19.63
CA VAL A 35 -7.01 7.00 -18.56
C VAL A 35 -7.67 7.09 -17.19
N GLU A 36 -8.71 7.93 -17.06
CA GLU A 36 -9.41 8.13 -15.78
C GLU A 36 -10.17 6.87 -15.35
N VAL A 37 -10.83 6.19 -16.27
CA VAL A 37 -11.48 4.89 -16.03
C VAL A 37 -10.45 3.83 -15.64
N SER A 38 -9.31 3.76 -16.33
CA SER A 38 -8.22 2.83 -15.98
C SER A 38 -7.69 3.08 -14.57
N PHE A 39 -7.48 4.34 -14.21
CA PHE A 39 -7.06 4.72 -12.85
C PHE A 39 -8.14 4.39 -11.81
N ALA A 40 -9.41 4.70 -12.09
CA ALA A 40 -10.52 4.39 -11.21
C ALA A 40 -10.68 2.88 -10.98
N LEU A 41 -10.55 2.06 -12.02
CA LEU A 41 -10.60 0.60 -11.90
C LEU A 41 -9.45 0.07 -11.03
N THR A 42 -8.25 0.61 -11.18
CA THR A 42 -7.10 0.24 -10.34
C THR A 42 -7.35 0.61 -8.88
N ALA A 43 -7.86 1.81 -8.62
CA ALA A 43 -8.21 2.27 -7.27
C ALA A 43 -9.37 1.46 -6.65
N PHE A 44 -10.35 1.04 -7.47
CA PHE A 44 -11.51 0.27 -7.00
C PHE A 44 -11.14 -1.17 -6.58
N HIS A 45 -10.17 -1.77 -7.26
CA HIS A 45 -9.65 -3.08 -6.87
C HIS A 45 -8.85 -3.03 -5.57
N SER A 46 -8.21 -1.89 -5.28
CA SER A 46 -7.50 -1.68 -4.01
C SER A 46 -8.44 -1.48 -2.80
N GLY A 47 -9.71 -1.14 -3.03
CA GLY A 47 -10.67 -0.82 -1.96
C GLY A 47 -11.35 -2.02 -1.29
N LYS A 48 -11.21 -3.24 -1.85
CA LYS A 48 -11.82 -4.47 -1.32
C LYS A 48 -10.84 -5.42 -0.62
N GLU A 49 -9.54 -5.22 -0.82
CA GLU A 49 -8.55 -5.91 0.01
C GLU A 49 -8.58 -5.28 1.40
N GLN A 50 -8.97 -6.06 2.38
CA GLN A 50 -8.95 -5.69 3.80
C GLN A 50 -7.53 -5.20 4.11
N LYS A 51 -7.39 -3.89 4.37
CA LYS A 51 -6.10 -3.27 4.64
C LYS A 51 -5.52 -3.91 5.90
N ARG A 52 -4.56 -4.79 5.71
CA ARG A 52 -3.83 -5.41 6.82
C ARG A 52 -3.10 -4.33 7.61
N HIS A 53 -3.07 -4.46 8.93
CA HIS A 53 -2.40 -3.48 9.79
C HIS A 53 -0.90 -3.37 9.42
N PRO A 54 -0.31 -2.15 9.30
CA PRO A 54 1.06 -1.97 8.83
C PRO A 54 2.12 -2.76 9.61
N VAL A 55 1.95 -2.91 10.92
CA VAL A 55 2.86 -3.72 11.76
C VAL A 55 2.84 -5.19 11.36
N LEU A 56 1.65 -5.74 11.09
CA LEU A 56 1.50 -7.13 10.65
C LEU A 56 2.12 -7.32 9.26
N MET A 57 1.95 -6.36 8.37
CA MET A 57 2.58 -6.38 7.05
C MET A 57 4.11 -6.33 7.12
N LEU A 58 4.66 -5.52 8.04
CA LEU A 58 6.11 -5.48 8.28
C LEU A 58 6.63 -6.82 8.82
N LEU A 59 5.84 -7.54 9.62
CA LEU A 59 6.21 -8.87 10.09
C LEU A 59 6.22 -9.89 8.96
N ASP A 60 5.26 -9.84 8.01
CA ASP A 60 5.28 -10.69 6.82
C ASP A 60 6.53 -10.45 5.97
N ILE A 61 6.88 -9.18 5.79
CA ILE A 61 8.09 -8.79 5.07
C ILE A 61 9.34 -9.33 5.79
N LEU A 62 9.42 -9.17 7.11
CA LEU A 62 10.54 -9.69 7.90
C LEU A 62 10.62 -11.22 7.87
N GLU A 63 9.49 -11.90 7.84
CA GLU A 63 9.47 -13.36 7.67
C GLU A 63 10.05 -13.78 6.32
N LEU A 64 9.70 -13.08 5.23
CA LEU A 64 10.30 -13.32 3.92
C LEU A 64 11.82 -13.16 3.99
N PHE A 65 12.30 -12.04 4.53
CA PHE A 65 13.73 -11.79 4.69
C PHE A 65 14.42 -12.85 5.51
N TYR A 66 13.79 -13.30 6.60
CA TYR A 66 14.33 -14.35 7.46
C TYR A 66 14.43 -15.71 6.75
N LYS A 67 13.41 -16.08 5.98
CA LYS A 67 13.41 -17.30 5.16
C LYS A 67 14.52 -17.25 4.10
N LYS A 68 14.66 -16.14 3.41
CA LYS A 68 15.69 -15.90 2.39
C LYS A 68 17.10 -15.89 2.96
N GLN A 69 17.30 -15.25 4.12
CA GLN A 69 18.60 -15.25 4.80
C GLN A 69 19.08 -16.65 5.15
N LYS A 70 18.19 -17.56 5.56
CA LYS A 70 18.54 -18.97 5.83
C LYS A 70 19.03 -19.71 4.59
N LEU A 71 18.58 -19.29 3.40
CA LEU A 71 19.00 -19.86 2.13
C LEU A 71 20.24 -19.15 1.55
N GLY A 72 20.68 -18.04 2.18
CA GLY A 72 21.77 -17.21 1.65
C GLY A 72 21.35 -16.37 0.44
N GLU A 73 20.05 -16.12 0.29
CA GLU A 73 19.46 -15.39 -0.82
C GLU A 73 19.11 -13.95 -0.42
N SER A 74 19.07 -13.07 -1.40
CA SER A 74 18.55 -11.71 -1.30
C SER A 74 17.07 -11.66 -1.68
N VAL A 75 16.39 -10.59 -1.29
CA VAL A 75 14.99 -10.32 -1.62
C VAL A 75 14.94 -9.23 -2.69
N SER A 76 14.26 -9.49 -3.78
CA SER A 76 13.97 -8.51 -4.82
C SER A 76 12.70 -7.72 -4.52
N ASP A 77 12.59 -6.51 -5.09
CA ASP A 77 11.35 -5.72 -5.03
C ASP A 77 10.13 -6.54 -5.46
N LYS A 78 10.28 -7.36 -6.49
CA LYS A 78 9.18 -8.17 -7.03
C LYS A 78 8.64 -9.17 -6.01
N GLU A 79 9.52 -9.89 -5.32
CA GLU A 79 9.12 -10.87 -4.29
C GLU A 79 8.44 -10.19 -3.11
N ALA A 80 8.96 -9.04 -2.68
CA ALA A 80 8.35 -8.27 -1.61
C ALA A 80 6.95 -7.74 -2.00
N LEU A 81 6.79 -7.29 -3.25
CA LEU A 81 5.52 -6.80 -3.77
C LEU A 81 4.47 -7.93 -3.94
N GLU A 82 4.90 -9.16 -4.16
CA GLU A 82 4.01 -10.33 -4.19
C GLU A 82 3.36 -10.58 -2.80
N ILE A 83 4.12 -10.38 -1.72
CA ILE A 83 3.60 -10.51 -0.35
C ILE A 83 2.69 -9.34 0.02
N LEU A 84 3.07 -8.12 -0.35
CA LEU A 84 2.30 -6.92 -0.05
C LEU A 84 0.91 -6.92 -0.71
N GLY A 85 0.76 -7.65 -1.81
CA GLY A 85 -0.46 -7.60 -2.61
C GLY A 85 -0.65 -6.24 -3.30
N ARG A 86 -1.61 -6.18 -4.22
CA ARG A 86 -1.81 -5.01 -5.08
C ARG A 86 -2.19 -3.73 -4.33
N GLY A 87 -2.87 -3.87 -3.19
CA GLY A 87 -3.36 -2.73 -2.40
C GLY A 87 -2.27 -1.96 -1.65
N GLU A 88 -1.15 -2.61 -1.35
CA GLU A 88 -0.08 -2.07 -0.51
C GLU A 88 1.23 -1.78 -1.27
N ILE A 89 1.26 -2.04 -2.59
CA ILE A 89 2.45 -1.84 -3.46
C ILE A 89 3.04 -0.43 -3.29
N GLY A 90 2.20 0.59 -3.22
CA GLY A 90 2.64 1.98 -3.04
C GLY A 90 3.31 2.29 -1.70
N ARG A 91 3.19 1.40 -0.71
CA ARG A 91 3.80 1.55 0.63
C ARG A 91 5.15 0.85 0.76
N TRP A 92 5.53 0.02 -0.20
CA TRP A 92 6.80 -0.71 -0.17
C TRP A 92 8.01 0.20 0.12
N PRO A 93 8.19 1.36 -0.57
CA PRO A 93 9.32 2.24 -0.28
C PRO A 93 9.35 2.75 1.16
N ALA A 94 8.17 2.99 1.76
CA ALA A 94 8.08 3.43 3.15
C ALA A 94 8.44 2.31 4.13
N TYR A 95 8.02 1.07 3.86
CA TYR A 95 8.39 -0.08 4.68
C TYR A 95 9.88 -0.37 4.62
N VAL A 96 10.48 -0.32 3.42
CA VAL A 96 11.95 -0.47 3.26
C VAL A 96 12.69 0.59 4.06
N LEU A 97 12.29 1.86 3.94
CA LEU A 97 12.93 2.96 4.66
C LEU A 97 12.91 2.72 6.17
N LEU A 98 11.77 2.32 6.73
CA LEU A 98 11.64 2.01 8.16
C LEU A 98 12.56 0.86 8.60
N LEU A 99 12.69 -0.18 7.78
CA LEU A 99 13.57 -1.30 8.07
C LEU A 99 15.06 -0.93 7.94
N GLU A 100 15.40 -0.04 7.00
CA GLU A 100 16.76 0.49 6.83
C GLU A 100 17.13 1.43 7.99
N GLU A 101 16.25 2.31 8.44
CA GLU A 101 16.45 3.20 9.60
C GLU A 101 16.73 2.41 10.88
N GLN A 102 16.08 1.26 11.04
CA GLN A 102 16.35 0.35 12.16
C GLN A 102 17.58 -0.55 11.95
N ASN A 103 18.27 -0.39 10.82
CA ASN A 103 19.42 -1.24 10.43
C ASN A 103 19.06 -2.73 10.35
N LEU A 104 17.81 -3.07 10.07
CA LEU A 104 17.36 -4.45 9.89
C LEU A 104 17.64 -4.95 8.49
N VAL A 105 17.47 -4.09 7.49
CA VAL A 105 17.65 -4.41 6.08
C VAL A 105 18.67 -3.46 5.46
N LYS A 106 19.40 -3.94 4.46
CA LYS A 106 20.30 -3.14 3.63
C LYS A 106 20.14 -3.51 2.17
N ARG A 107 20.25 -2.50 1.32
CA ARG A 107 20.28 -2.65 -0.13
C ARG A 107 21.66 -3.12 -0.58
N THR A 108 21.69 -4.07 -1.50
CA THR A 108 22.90 -4.58 -2.14
C THR A 108 23.24 -3.81 -3.42
N ASP A 109 24.43 -4.00 -3.95
CA ASP A 109 24.86 -3.40 -5.23
C ASP A 109 24.00 -3.86 -6.43
N LYS A 110 23.23 -4.93 -6.27
CA LYS A 110 22.33 -5.47 -7.30
C LYS A 110 20.90 -4.96 -7.18
N ASP A 111 20.66 -3.93 -6.37
CA ASP A 111 19.34 -3.39 -6.09
C ASP A 111 18.37 -4.39 -5.42
N GLU A 112 18.91 -5.36 -4.71
CA GLU A 112 18.19 -6.33 -3.90
C GLU A 112 18.42 -6.03 -2.41
N TYR A 113 17.64 -6.62 -1.54
CA TYR A 113 17.72 -6.37 -0.10
C TYR A 113 18.12 -7.62 0.67
N VAL A 114 18.88 -7.42 1.73
CA VAL A 114 19.30 -8.48 2.65
C VAL A 114 19.13 -8.05 4.09
N LEU A 115 18.90 -9.03 4.99
CA LEU A 115 18.95 -8.75 6.43
C LEU A 115 20.38 -8.35 6.85
N ALA A 116 20.50 -7.18 7.46
CA ALA A 116 21.77 -6.63 7.96
C ALA A 116 22.09 -7.07 9.40
N ARG A 117 21.08 -7.54 10.14
CA ARG A 117 21.21 -8.00 11.53
C ARG A 117 20.58 -9.38 11.69
N ASN A 118 21.08 -10.13 12.66
CA ASN A 118 20.43 -11.37 13.09
C ASN A 118 19.17 -11.03 13.90
N LEU A 119 18.00 -11.47 13.44
CA LEU A 119 16.74 -11.21 14.12
C LEU A 119 16.66 -11.83 15.52
N SER A 120 17.50 -12.82 15.85
CA SER A 120 17.58 -13.37 17.21
C SER A 120 18.08 -12.37 18.25
N GLN A 121 18.70 -11.26 17.81
CA GLN A 121 19.22 -10.19 18.66
C GLN A 121 18.27 -8.97 18.74
N VAL A 122 17.12 -9.05 18.08
CA VAL A 122 16.12 -7.98 18.02
C VAL A 122 14.86 -8.50 18.69
N ASP A 123 14.49 -7.91 19.81
CA ASP A 123 13.24 -8.24 20.47
C ASP A 123 12.06 -7.49 19.80
N PHE A 124 10.89 -8.10 19.87
CA PHE A 124 9.69 -7.56 19.22
C PHE A 124 9.28 -6.20 19.79
N TRP A 125 9.46 -5.98 21.09
CA TRP A 125 9.10 -4.72 21.72
C TRP A 125 9.96 -3.56 21.23
N SER A 126 11.30 -3.75 21.18
CA SER A 126 12.23 -2.76 20.64
C SER A 126 11.94 -2.45 19.16
N PHE A 127 11.64 -3.49 18.36
CA PHE A 127 11.22 -3.31 16.97
C PHE A 127 9.94 -2.50 16.87
N PHE A 128 8.91 -2.90 17.60
CA PHE A 128 7.60 -2.27 17.55
C PHE A 128 7.63 -0.81 17.98
N THR A 129 8.32 -0.48 19.10
CA THR A 129 8.36 0.90 19.62
C THR A 129 9.13 1.88 18.75
N ALA A 130 9.95 1.39 17.83
CA ALA A 130 10.64 2.19 16.83
C ALA A 130 9.78 2.45 15.57
N LEU A 131 8.60 1.83 15.46
CA LEU A 131 7.70 2.04 14.34
C LEU A 131 6.76 3.23 14.59
N PRO A 132 6.42 4.02 13.55
CA PRO A 132 5.46 5.11 13.65
C PRO A 132 3.99 4.61 13.57
N TYR A 133 3.73 3.39 14.00
CA TYR A 133 2.42 2.76 13.93
C TYR A 133 1.93 2.36 15.31
N PRO A 134 0.61 2.45 15.58
CA PRO A 134 0.04 1.94 16.81
C PRO A 134 0.13 0.41 16.89
N LEU A 135 -0.09 -0.13 18.08
CA LEU A 135 -0.25 -1.57 18.24
C LEU A 135 -1.48 -2.06 17.44
N PRO A 136 -1.37 -3.18 16.71
CA PRO A 136 -2.52 -3.78 16.05
C PRO A 136 -3.64 -4.03 17.05
N LEU A 137 -4.86 -3.61 16.69
CA LEU A 137 -6.02 -3.89 17.51
C LEU A 137 -6.41 -5.37 17.45
N ARG A 138 -7.21 -5.82 18.42
CA ARG A 138 -7.73 -7.18 18.46
C ARG A 138 -8.40 -7.59 17.14
N GLU A 139 -9.15 -6.67 16.53
CA GLU A 139 -9.83 -6.91 15.26
C GLU A 139 -8.83 -7.12 14.11
N ASP A 140 -7.73 -6.37 14.09
CA ASP A 140 -6.66 -6.52 13.09
C ASP A 140 -6.00 -7.90 13.19
N VAL A 141 -5.81 -8.38 14.43
CA VAL A 141 -5.20 -9.71 14.71
C VAL A 141 -6.14 -10.84 14.33
N LEU A 142 -7.43 -10.72 14.66
CA LEU A 142 -8.41 -11.77 14.40
C LEU A 142 -8.83 -11.89 12.92
N ASN A 143 -8.65 -10.81 12.15
CA ASN A 143 -8.96 -10.78 10.72
C ASN A 143 -7.81 -11.28 9.83
N VAL A 144 -6.72 -11.74 10.42
CA VAL A 144 -5.59 -12.34 9.69
C VAL A 144 -5.96 -13.76 9.28
N HIS A 145 -5.67 -14.14 8.04
CA HIS A 145 -5.87 -15.51 7.57
C HIS A 145 -4.92 -16.45 8.32
N ASP A 146 -5.42 -17.65 8.68
CA ASP A 146 -4.81 -18.65 9.56
C ASP A 146 -3.46 -19.25 9.09
N ASP A 147 -2.90 -18.82 7.95
CA ASP A 147 -1.73 -19.47 7.35
C ASP A 147 -0.36 -18.92 7.83
N ASP A 148 -0.35 -17.91 8.70
CA ASP A 148 0.90 -17.26 9.13
C ASP A 148 1.44 -17.92 10.42
N GLU A 149 2.44 -18.80 10.30
CA GLU A 149 3.08 -19.48 11.44
C GLU A 149 3.56 -18.54 12.57
N TRP A 150 3.99 -17.32 12.23
CA TRP A 150 4.44 -16.34 13.22
C TRP A 150 3.28 -15.73 14.00
N MET A 151 2.07 -15.68 13.40
CA MET A 151 0.88 -15.16 14.05
C MET A 151 0.43 -16.07 15.21
N GLU A 152 0.58 -17.38 15.08
CA GLU A 152 0.29 -18.32 16.17
C GLU A 152 1.13 -18.03 17.41
N LYS A 153 2.35 -17.52 17.23
CA LYS A 153 3.28 -17.23 18.33
C LYS A 153 3.04 -15.89 19.01
N ILE A 154 2.77 -14.82 18.23
CA ILE A 154 2.63 -13.46 18.75
C ILE A 154 1.17 -13.02 18.90
N GLY A 155 0.25 -13.60 18.14
CA GLY A 155 -1.16 -13.21 18.13
C GLY A 155 -1.83 -13.23 19.50
N PRO A 156 -1.67 -14.31 20.29
CA PRO A 156 -2.23 -14.36 21.65
C PRO A 156 -1.69 -13.24 22.55
N ALA A 157 -0.38 -12.94 22.47
CA ALA A 157 0.23 -11.87 23.25
C ALA A 157 -0.26 -10.48 22.82
N LEU A 158 -0.50 -10.26 21.53
CA LEU A 158 -1.08 -9.01 21.02
C LEU A 158 -2.52 -8.82 21.51
N VAL A 159 -3.34 -9.88 21.50
CA VAL A 159 -4.72 -9.84 22.01
C VAL A 159 -4.74 -9.56 23.51
N GLU A 160 -3.93 -10.26 24.31
CA GLU A 160 -3.84 -10.07 25.75
C GLU A 160 -3.37 -8.63 26.08
N SER A 161 -2.38 -8.13 25.34
CA SER A 161 -1.90 -6.74 25.52
C SER A 161 -2.98 -5.72 25.22
N ASN A 162 -3.79 -5.92 24.16
CA ASN A 162 -4.93 -5.06 23.85
C ASN A 162 -5.96 -5.07 24.97
N ASP A 163 -6.35 -6.24 25.47
CA ASP A 163 -7.32 -6.39 26.55
C ASP A 163 -6.83 -5.71 27.83
N TYR A 164 -5.54 -5.86 28.15
CA TYR A 164 -4.91 -5.18 29.28
C TYR A 164 -4.92 -3.66 29.13
N LEU A 165 -4.52 -3.14 27.96
CA LEU A 165 -4.50 -1.70 27.69
C LEU A 165 -5.92 -1.12 27.72
N ALA A 166 -6.89 -1.80 27.11
CA ALA A 166 -8.28 -1.39 27.14
C ALA A 166 -8.81 -1.29 28.58
N ALA A 167 -8.55 -2.27 29.43
CA ALA A 167 -8.96 -2.28 30.81
C ALA A 167 -8.30 -1.15 31.62
N LYS A 168 -7.03 -0.82 31.35
CA LYS A 168 -6.28 0.22 32.06
C LYS A 168 -6.58 1.65 31.59
N LEU A 169 -6.85 1.81 30.28
CA LEU A 169 -7.07 3.12 29.67
C LEU A 169 -8.55 3.47 29.48
N SER A 170 -9.46 2.61 29.92
CA SER A 170 -10.93 2.90 29.93
C SER A 170 -11.29 3.91 31.02
N ILE A 171 -10.68 5.08 30.92
CA ILE A 171 -10.87 6.20 31.84
C ILE A 171 -11.57 7.32 31.08
N PRO A 172 -12.62 7.97 31.62
CA PRO A 172 -13.25 9.12 30.99
C PRO A 172 -12.24 10.24 30.73
N LEU A 173 -12.29 10.84 29.54
CA LEU A 173 -11.37 11.95 29.19
C LEU A 173 -11.46 13.11 30.18
N SER A 174 -12.65 13.39 30.73
CA SER A 174 -12.83 14.42 31.75
C SER A 174 -11.95 14.20 32.98
N THR A 175 -11.80 12.95 33.41
CA THR A 175 -10.98 12.60 34.58
C THR A 175 -9.48 12.87 34.36
N ILE A 176 -9.03 12.89 33.09
CA ILE A 176 -7.62 13.19 32.75
C ILE A 176 -7.32 14.69 32.92
N PHE A 177 -8.33 15.54 32.74
CA PHE A 177 -8.19 16.99 32.78
C PHE A 177 -8.66 17.61 34.11
N GLU A 178 -9.22 16.84 35.03
CA GLU A 178 -9.57 17.30 36.37
C GLU A 178 -8.29 17.59 37.17
N GLU A 179 -8.11 18.85 37.55
CA GLU A 179 -7.03 19.25 38.47
C GLU A 179 -7.26 18.60 39.85
N LYS A 180 -6.15 18.13 40.46
CA LYS A 180 -6.16 17.56 41.80
C LYS A 180 -6.29 18.62 42.86
#